data_87f21fd17720653c7b40cee315980d5e
#
_entry.id   87f21fd17720653c7b40cee315980d5e
#
_cell.length_a   1.000
_cell.length_b   1.000
_cell.length_c   1.000
_cell.angle_alpha   90.00
_cell.angle_beta   90.00
_cell.angle_gamma   90.00
#
_symmetry.space_group_name_H-M   'P 1'
#
loop_
_entity.id
_entity.type
_entity.pdbx_description
1 polymer ?
#
loop_
_entity_poly.entity_id
_entity_poly.type
_entity_poly.pdbx_seq_one_letter_code
_entity_poly.pdbx_strand_id
1 'polypeptide(L)'
;MADVTAPAGAVPSVGAEPAGGVEGQNRDLVVGVGARKGVAADEVLDLVLGCLRDAGLPQSAVRGLATVDAKRDEPGVAGAAARLGVPLAAYSAEELARVAVAGRSGAVLAAVGTPSVAEAAALARGGELLVPKRRSTRATCAVARVPARPRAAAEVRSADATGAGQAPKEPAGGVRPGRESQQYRGTVGDMNTDMSTDVGTGLGTDLGTDTDSDSVSRVGTVGGGGVTDVRAEDVAVCPVGSAEDVDLRHHGDAEVRDSAGPGRPGGPGGPGGAAGLIGLAGPVDLAVNVRSGTPPAWLKQRIAASLDGLAAYPDGRAARAAVAARHGVEPGRVLLTAGAAEAFVLLARALRVRRPVVVHPQFTEPEAALRDAGHTVRRVLLRAADGFRLDPAAVPEDADLVVVGNPTNPTSVLHPAADLARLARPGRVLVVDEAFMDAVPGEREALAGRVDVPGLVVLRSLTKTWGLAGLRIGYVLADPATIGALERAQPLWPVSSPALAAAEACVTPRALAEAGHVAHRVAADRRHLVAGLSALPGVEVVGPAEGPFVLVRTPGAATVVRERLLERGFVVRRGDTFPGLGPDWVRVAVRGRATTEALVRAWPGGCAA
;
A
#
# COMPACT_ATOMS: atom_id res chain seq x y z
N MET A 1 62.79 -39.63 -10.84
CA MET A 1 64.04 -39.57 -10.13
C MET A 1 63.90 -38.47 -9.11
N ALA A 2 63.81 -38.94 -7.93
CA ALA A 2 64.23 -38.55 -6.58
C ALA A 2 63.46 -37.39 -6.01
N ASP A 3 62.52 -37.59 -5.12
CA ASP A 3 62.61 -38.09 -3.73
C ASP A 3 63.43 -37.16 -2.83
N VAL A 4 62.79 -36.64 -1.78
CA VAL A 4 63.14 -36.88 -0.37
C VAL A 4 62.62 -35.76 0.55
N THR A 5 61.63 -36.18 1.38
CA THR A 5 61.48 -35.97 2.85
C THR A 5 61.60 -34.57 3.50
N ALA A 6 60.59 -34.35 4.32
CA ALA A 6 60.57 -33.45 5.47
C ALA A 6 61.62 -33.79 6.55
N PRO A 7 61.92 -32.88 7.48
CA PRO A 7 61.47 -33.17 8.83
C PRO A 7 60.92 -31.96 9.65
N ALA A 8 60.24 -32.38 10.73
CA ALA A 8 59.59 -31.61 11.76
C ALA A 8 60.56 -30.89 12.70
N GLY A 9 60.01 -29.86 13.37
CA GLY A 9 60.43 -29.51 14.72
C GLY A 9 60.95 -28.08 14.88
N ALA A 10 60.20 -27.26 15.56
CA ALA A 10 60.60 -26.57 16.79
C ALA A 10 59.71 -25.32 17.05
N VAL A 11 59.16 -25.28 18.24
CA VAL A 11 58.57 -24.13 18.88
C VAL A 11 59.71 -23.20 19.32
N PRO A 12 59.59 -21.91 19.23
CA PRO A 12 60.15 -21.04 20.29
C PRO A 12 59.10 -20.12 20.95
N SER A 13 59.31 -19.96 22.20
CA SER A 13 58.65 -19.19 23.22
C SER A 13 58.81 -17.67 23.08
N VAL A 14 57.76 -16.97 23.50
CA VAL A 14 57.72 -15.72 24.30
C VAL A 14 58.56 -14.53 23.84
N GLY A 15 57.88 -13.44 23.57
CA GLY A 15 58.45 -12.11 23.72
C GLY A 15 57.80 -11.00 22.92
N ALA A 16 57.21 -10.06 23.67
CA ALA A 16 56.92 -8.66 23.33
C ALA A 16 55.52 -8.33 22.76
N GLU A 17 54.68 -7.77 23.62
CA GLU A 17 53.56 -6.89 23.29
C GLU A 17 54.03 -5.71 22.43
N PRO A 18 53.14 -5.19 21.58
CA PRO A 18 53.00 -3.75 21.46
C PRO A 18 51.65 -3.29 22.01
N ALA A 19 51.71 -2.34 22.91
CA ALA A 19 50.61 -1.53 23.38
C ALA A 19 49.93 -0.81 22.22
N GLY A 20 48.65 -1.13 21.97
CA GLY A 20 47.76 -0.40 21.10
C GLY A 20 46.34 -0.64 21.63
N GLY A 21 45.82 0.32 22.41
CA GLY A 21 44.50 0.24 23.03
C GLY A 21 43.42 0.07 21.98
N VAL A 22 42.76 -1.08 21.99
CA VAL A 22 41.46 -1.28 21.35
C VAL A 22 40.42 -0.77 22.32
N GLU A 23 39.82 0.39 22.00
CA GLU A 23 38.62 0.91 22.65
C GLU A 23 37.59 -0.21 22.79
N GLY A 24 37.11 -0.42 24.03
CA GLY A 24 36.15 -1.43 24.38
C GLY A 24 34.86 -1.26 23.55
N GLN A 25 34.64 -2.16 22.60
CA GLN A 25 33.42 -2.21 21.80
C GLN A 25 32.23 -2.34 22.75
N ASN A 26 31.38 -1.33 22.75
CA ASN A 26 30.20 -1.23 23.60
C ASN A 26 29.18 -2.29 23.14
N ARG A 27 29.06 -3.42 23.85
CA ARG A 27 28.02 -4.44 23.55
C ARG A 27 26.71 -3.99 24.19
N ASP A 28 25.90 -3.27 23.42
CA ASP A 28 24.64 -2.65 23.82
C ASP A 28 23.39 -3.18 23.12
N LEU A 29 23.54 -4.12 22.17
CA LEU A 29 22.42 -4.67 21.42
C LEU A 29 21.90 -5.98 22.01
N VAL A 30 20.58 -6.11 22.16
CA VAL A 30 19.86 -7.34 22.49
C VAL A 30 18.96 -7.71 21.32
N VAL A 31 19.04 -8.97 20.88
CA VAL A 31 18.20 -9.50 19.80
C VAL A 31 17.16 -10.43 20.39
N GLY A 32 15.90 -10.04 20.31
CA GLY A 32 14.78 -10.89 20.69
C GLY A 32 14.40 -11.84 19.57
N VAL A 33 14.19 -13.12 19.89
CA VAL A 33 13.90 -14.20 18.94
C VAL A 33 12.63 -14.93 19.34
N GLY A 34 11.69 -15.06 18.38
CA GLY A 34 10.57 -15.98 18.44
C GLY A 34 10.74 -17.08 17.40
N ALA A 35 10.39 -18.33 17.72
CA ALA A 35 10.62 -19.46 16.83
C ALA A 35 9.50 -20.51 16.89
N ARG A 36 9.21 -21.17 15.78
CA ARG A 36 8.38 -22.37 15.73
C ARG A 36 9.20 -23.57 16.18
N LYS A 37 8.53 -24.61 16.70
CA LYS A 37 9.18 -25.86 17.13
C LYS A 37 9.94 -26.49 15.96
N GLY A 38 11.20 -26.88 16.19
CA GLY A 38 12.06 -27.54 15.22
C GLY A 38 12.60 -26.57 14.15
N VAL A 39 12.78 -25.28 14.46
CA VAL A 39 13.49 -24.33 13.59
C VAL A 39 14.98 -24.70 13.49
N ALA A 40 15.58 -24.56 12.31
CA ALA A 40 17.02 -24.78 12.14
C ALA A 40 17.84 -23.61 12.73
N ALA A 41 19.01 -23.90 13.31
CA ALA A 41 19.89 -22.86 13.86
C ALA A 41 20.39 -21.90 12.77
N ASP A 42 20.63 -22.40 11.56
CA ASP A 42 21.01 -21.59 10.39
C ASP A 42 19.94 -20.56 10.07
N GLU A 43 18.65 -20.95 10.04
CA GLU A 43 17.54 -20.04 9.74
C GLU A 43 17.44 -18.90 10.77
N VAL A 44 17.63 -19.21 12.07
CA VAL A 44 17.62 -18.20 13.12
C VAL A 44 18.84 -17.27 13.00
N LEU A 45 20.01 -17.85 12.75
CA LEU A 45 21.26 -17.10 12.62
C LEU A 45 21.24 -16.17 11.40
N ASP A 46 20.82 -16.68 10.26
CA ASP A 46 20.71 -15.90 9.01
C ASP A 46 19.71 -14.75 9.18
N LEU A 47 18.57 -14.99 9.85
CA LEU A 47 17.61 -13.95 10.17
C LEU A 47 18.22 -12.87 11.07
N VAL A 48 18.93 -13.24 12.11
CA VAL A 48 19.58 -12.29 13.04
C VAL A 48 20.66 -11.50 12.34
N LEU A 49 21.58 -12.17 11.62
CA LEU A 49 22.67 -11.50 10.90
C LEU A 49 22.13 -10.61 9.78
N GLY A 50 21.08 -11.05 9.08
CA GLY A 50 20.36 -10.23 8.11
C GLY A 50 19.80 -8.95 8.72
N CYS A 51 19.10 -9.06 9.86
CA CYS A 51 18.54 -7.90 10.55
C CYS A 51 19.61 -6.90 11.02
N LEU A 52 20.74 -7.37 11.52
CA LEU A 52 21.87 -6.52 11.94
C LEU A 52 22.50 -5.82 10.74
N ARG A 53 22.78 -6.55 9.67
CA ARG A 53 23.37 -6.02 8.43
C ARG A 53 22.49 -4.97 7.77
N ASP A 54 21.18 -5.24 7.67
CA ASP A 54 20.22 -4.32 7.05
C ASP A 54 20.08 -3.00 7.84
N ALA A 55 20.31 -3.07 9.16
CA ALA A 55 20.26 -1.92 10.04
C ALA A 55 21.63 -1.22 10.21
N GLY A 56 22.68 -1.68 9.52
CA GLY A 56 24.03 -1.13 9.69
C GLY A 56 24.61 -1.34 11.09
N LEU A 57 24.13 -2.37 11.83
CA LEU A 57 24.55 -2.66 13.19
C LEU A 57 25.64 -3.74 13.20
N PRO A 58 26.78 -3.53 13.86
CA PRO A 58 27.83 -4.52 13.88
C PRO A 58 27.47 -5.72 14.76
N GLN A 59 27.75 -6.94 14.26
CA GLN A 59 27.54 -8.18 15.03
C GLN A 59 28.27 -8.15 16.37
N SER A 60 29.43 -7.52 16.45
CA SER A 60 30.23 -7.39 17.66
C SER A 60 29.55 -6.59 18.77
N ALA A 61 28.56 -5.75 18.44
CA ALA A 61 27.76 -5.01 19.42
C ALA A 61 26.64 -5.85 20.05
N VAL A 62 26.38 -7.08 19.56
CA VAL A 62 25.36 -7.96 20.13
C VAL A 62 25.82 -8.46 21.51
N ARG A 63 25.05 -8.11 22.53
CA ARG A 63 25.23 -8.49 23.92
C ARG A 63 24.64 -9.87 24.23
N GLY A 64 23.51 -10.22 23.59
CA GLY A 64 22.81 -11.48 23.83
C GLY A 64 21.57 -11.66 22.96
N LEU A 65 21.13 -12.90 22.86
CA LEU A 65 19.80 -13.25 22.36
C LEU A 65 18.80 -13.32 23.53
N ALA A 66 17.53 -13.07 23.24
CA ALA A 66 16.44 -13.11 24.21
C ALA A 66 15.22 -13.81 23.61
N THR A 67 14.54 -14.66 24.40
CA THR A 67 13.35 -15.39 23.94
C THR A 67 12.36 -15.63 25.09
N VAL A 68 11.21 -16.30 24.81
CA VAL A 68 10.28 -16.77 25.83
C VAL A 68 10.75 -18.09 26.45
N ASP A 69 10.50 -18.32 27.74
CA ASP A 69 10.94 -19.54 28.46
C ASP A 69 10.59 -20.83 27.73
N ALA A 70 9.40 -20.93 27.16
CA ALA A 70 8.96 -22.09 26.38
C ALA A 70 9.85 -22.38 25.15
N LYS A 71 10.79 -21.48 24.78
CA LYS A 71 11.73 -21.59 23.66
C LYS A 71 13.19 -21.54 24.07
N ARG A 72 13.47 -21.58 25.37
CA ARG A 72 14.84 -21.61 25.92
C ARG A 72 15.65 -22.79 25.35
N ASP A 73 15.03 -23.97 25.35
CA ASP A 73 15.67 -25.22 24.95
C ASP A 73 15.40 -25.61 23.48
N GLU A 74 14.84 -24.68 22.68
CA GLU A 74 14.65 -24.90 21.26
C GLU A 74 16.01 -24.98 20.54
N PRO A 75 16.39 -26.15 19.96
CA PRO A 75 17.74 -26.37 19.44
C PRO A 75 18.21 -25.29 18.44
N GLY A 76 17.29 -24.79 17.62
CA GLY A 76 17.61 -23.74 16.65
C GLY A 76 17.92 -22.39 17.28
N VAL A 77 17.24 -22.03 18.38
CA VAL A 77 17.48 -20.75 19.08
C VAL A 77 18.76 -20.84 19.92
N ALA A 78 18.93 -21.93 20.67
CA ALA A 78 20.13 -22.18 21.47
C ALA A 78 21.38 -22.30 20.60
N GLY A 79 21.28 -23.03 19.47
CA GLY A 79 22.36 -23.18 18.49
C GLY A 79 22.78 -21.84 17.85
N ALA A 80 21.83 -20.97 17.52
CA ALA A 80 22.12 -19.64 16.98
C ALA A 80 22.86 -18.77 18.00
N ALA A 81 22.45 -18.79 19.29
CA ALA A 81 23.12 -18.07 20.36
C ALA A 81 24.58 -18.55 20.57
N ALA A 82 24.77 -19.88 20.57
CA ALA A 82 26.11 -20.49 20.69
C ALA A 82 27.03 -20.08 19.53
N ARG A 83 26.53 -20.10 18.29
CA ARG A 83 27.32 -19.72 17.11
C ARG A 83 27.62 -18.22 17.04
N LEU A 84 26.77 -17.37 17.62
CA LEU A 84 27.06 -15.94 17.79
C LEU A 84 28.02 -15.65 18.94
N GLY A 85 28.30 -16.64 19.80
CA GLY A 85 29.14 -16.47 20.98
C GLY A 85 28.51 -15.54 22.02
N VAL A 86 27.17 -15.55 22.16
CA VAL A 86 26.44 -14.66 23.07
C VAL A 86 25.49 -15.47 23.97
N PRO A 87 25.20 -14.98 25.21
CA PRO A 87 24.24 -15.64 26.09
C PRO A 87 22.82 -15.58 25.55
N LEU A 88 22.02 -16.62 25.86
CA LEU A 88 20.58 -16.67 25.62
C LEU A 88 19.83 -16.38 26.91
N ALA A 89 19.09 -15.27 26.96
CA ALA A 89 18.19 -14.92 28.04
C ALA A 89 16.78 -15.42 27.71
N ALA A 90 16.08 -15.99 28.70
CA ALA A 90 14.69 -16.38 28.54
C ALA A 90 13.83 -15.71 29.61
N TYR A 91 12.62 -15.31 29.21
CA TYR A 91 11.66 -14.60 30.02
C TYR A 91 10.32 -15.31 30.03
N SER A 92 9.60 -15.26 31.14
CA SER A 92 8.25 -15.83 31.22
C SER A 92 7.27 -15.09 30.28
N ALA A 93 6.19 -15.75 29.90
CA ALA A 93 5.14 -15.13 29.09
C ALA A 93 4.53 -13.89 29.81
N GLU A 94 4.44 -13.93 31.14
CA GLU A 94 3.93 -12.82 31.95
C GLU A 94 4.87 -11.61 31.93
N GLU A 95 6.18 -11.82 32.04
CA GLU A 95 7.18 -10.75 31.94
C GLU A 95 7.12 -10.08 30.57
N LEU A 96 7.04 -10.88 29.50
CA LEU A 96 6.95 -10.34 28.15
C LEU A 96 5.61 -9.63 27.88
N ALA A 97 4.51 -10.06 28.50
CA ALA A 97 3.21 -9.40 28.36
C ALA A 97 3.17 -7.99 28.98
N ARG A 98 4.02 -7.71 29.96
CA ARG A 98 4.16 -6.38 30.59
C ARG A 98 4.99 -5.40 29.76
N VAL A 99 5.72 -5.88 28.77
CA VAL A 99 6.54 -5.02 27.90
C VAL A 99 5.65 -4.32 26.86
N ALA A 100 5.70 -3.00 26.83
CA ALA A 100 4.99 -2.21 25.83
C ALA A 100 5.65 -2.38 24.45
N VAL A 101 4.94 -2.94 23.48
CA VAL A 101 5.40 -3.11 22.09
C VAL A 101 4.39 -2.54 21.11
N ALA A 102 4.87 -1.92 20.03
CA ALA A 102 4.03 -1.26 19.04
C ALA A 102 3.25 -2.24 18.14
N GLY A 103 3.75 -3.48 17.97
CA GLY A 103 3.18 -4.50 17.08
C GLY A 103 2.31 -5.52 17.82
N ARG A 104 0.98 -5.42 17.76
CA ARG A 104 0.06 -6.42 18.33
C ARG A 104 -0.35 -7.45 17.28
N SER A 105 -0.11 -8.74 17.54
CA SER A 105 -0.57 -9.86 16.71
C SER A 105 -1.55 -10.74 17.51
N GLY A 106 -2.82 -10.77 17.11
CA GLY A 106 -3.87 -11.56 17.79
C GLY A 106 -3.58 -13.06 17.83
N ALA A 107 -2.95 -13.62 16.81
CA ALA A 107 -2.58 -15.04 16.75
C ALA A 107 -1.46 -15.41 17.74
N VAL A 108 -0.52 -14.51 18.00
CA VAL A 108 0.56 -14.72 18.97
C VAL A 108 0.04 -14.55 20.39
N LEU A 109 -0.87 -13.60 20.61
CA LEU A 109 -1.53 -13.41 21.90
C LEU A 109 -2.32 -14.66 22.32
N ALA A 110 -3.02 -15.30 21.38
CA ALA A 110 -3.78 -16.53 21.65
C ALA A 110 -2.89 -17.76 21.92
N ALA A 111 -1.69 -17.82 21.32
CA ALA A 111 -0.81 -19.00 21.41
C ALA A 111 0.20 -18.94 22.56
N VAL A 112 0.67 -17.73 22.96
CA VAL A 112 1.80 -17.55 23.88
C VAL A 112 1.54 -16.48 24.94
N GLY A 113 0.37 -15.82 24.94
CA GLY A 113 -0.03 -14.82 25.94
C GLY A 113 0.67 -13.46 25.78
N THR A 114 1.44 -13.23 24.69
CA THR A 114 2.10 -11.95 24.42
C THR A 114 1.85 -11.47 22.98
N PRO A 115 1.72 -10.16 22.73
CA PRO A 115 1.43 -9.65 21.38
C PRO A 115 2.59 -9.80 20.38
N SER A 116 3.84 -9.87 20.81
CA SER A 116 5.03 -10.07 19.98
C SER A 116 6.20 -10.58 20.80
N VAL A 117 6.54 -11.87 20.71
CA VAL A 117 7.64 -12.48 21.46
C VAL A 117 8.99 -11.81 21.14
N ALA A 118 9.30 -11.59 19.86
CA ALA A 118 10.59 -11.05 19.46
C ALA A 118 10.84 -9.62 19.97
N GLU A 119 9.88 -8.71 19.81
CA GLU A 119 10.01 -7.32 20.25
C GLU A 119 9.98 -7.22 21.78
N ALA A 120 9.06 -7.95 22.44
CA ALA A 120 8.99 -7.97 23.89
C ALA A 120 10.26 -8.54 24.53
N ALA A 121 10.85 -9.61 23.97
CA ALA A 121 12.09 -10.18 24.46
C ALA A 121 13.29 -9.26 24.25
N ALA A 122 13.35 -8.54 23.10
CA ALA A 122 14.40 -7.55 22.85
C ALA A 122 14.35 -6.40 23.87
N LEU A 123 13.14 -5.95 24.25
CA LEU A 123 12.87 -4.83 25.14
C LEU A 123 12.70 -5.22 26.62
N ALA A 124 12.79 -6.51 26.99
CA ALA A 124 12.52 -6.98 28.34
C ALA A 124 13.42 -6.35 29.44
N ARG A 125 14.58 -5.80 29.07
CA ARG A 125 15.47 -5.04 29.96
C ARG A 125 15.40 -3.53 29.76
N GLY A 126 14.37 -3.03 29.09
CA GLY A 126 14.24 -1.63 28.68
C GLY A 126 15.11 -1.31 27.48
N GLY A 127 15.09 -0.05 27.07
CA GLY A 127 15.87 0.45 25.93
C GLY A 127 15.01 0.89 24.76
N GLU A 128 15.64 1.04 23.60
CA GLU A 128 15.04 1.52 22.36
C GLU A 128 15.01 0.42 21.32
N LEU A 129 13.85 0.22 20.67
CA LEU A 129 13.71 -0.75 19.57
C LEU A 129 14.33 -0.15 18.29
N LEU A 130 15.46 -0.69 17.84
CA LEU A 130 16.16 -0.25 16.63
C LEU A 130 15.64 -0.96 15.37
N VAL A 131 15.36 -2.26 15.49
CA VAL A 131 14.81 -3.06 14.39
C VAL A 131 13.52 -3.70 14.86
N PRO A 132 12.36 -3.30 14.30
CA PRO A 132 11.10 -3.93 14.60
C PRO A 132 11.07 -5.38 14.09
N LYS A 133 10.07 -6.15 14.53
CA LYS A 133 9.96 -7.58 14.25
C LYS A 133 10.13 -7.90 12.75
N ARG A 134 11.16 -8.67 12.45
CA ARG A 134 11.41 -9.33 11.17
C ARG A 134 11.08 -10.81 11.28
N ARG A 135 10.78 -11.47 10.17
CA ARG A 135 10.42 -12.88 10.16
C ARG A 135 11.07 -13.62 8.99
N SER A 136 11.42 -14.88 9.24
CA SER A 136 11.65 -15.92 8.25
C SER A 136 10.42 -16.85 8.17
N THR A 137 10.55 -17.98 7.53
CA THR A 137 9.49 -19.00 7.44
C THR A 137 9.10 -19.52 8.83
N ARG A 138 10.06 -19.74 9.75
CA ARG A 138 9.84 -20.39 11.06
C ARG A 138 10.37 -19.59 12.25
N ALA A 139 11.01 -18.44 12.05
CA ALA A 139 11.54 -17.59 13.10
C ALA A 139 11.12 -16.12 12.94
N THR A 140 11.21 -15.37 14.03
CA THR A 140 11.09 -13.91 14.07
C THR A 140 12.22 -13.34 14.90
N CYS A 141 12.76 -12.18 14.54
CA CYS A 141 13.70 -11.45 15.38
C CYS A 141 13.36 -9.95 15.43
N ALA A 142 13.85 -9.28 16.49
CA ALA A 142 13.81 -7.84 16.67
C ALA A 142 15.09 -7.40 17.41
N VAL A 143 15.58 -6.19 17.18
CA VAL A 143 16.82 -5.70 17.80
C VAL A 143 16.53 -4.45 18.61
N ALA A 144 16.98 -4.43 19.87
CA ALA A 144 16.89 -3.27 20.74
C ALA A 144 18.27 -2.86 21.25
N ARG A 145 18.46 -1.55 21.46
CA ARG A 145 19.59 -0.99 22.18
C ARG A 145 19.22 -0.87 23.65
N VAL A 146 20.02 -1.48 24.53
CA VAL A 146 19.81 -1.43 25.98
C VAL A 146 20.89 -0.60 26.63
N PRO A 147 20.57 0.22 27.66
CA PRO A 147 21.57 1.03 28.34
C PRO A 147 22.65 0.16 28.99
N ALA A 148 23.87 0.63 28.94
CA ALA A 148 24.98 -0.01 29.64
C ALA A 148 24.69 -0.04 31.16
N ARG A 149 24.86 -1.22 31.81
CA ARG A 149 24.80 -1.28 33.28
C ARG A 149 25.86 -0.35 33.87
N PRO A 150 25.54 0.50 34.88
CA PRO A 150 26.56 1.16 35.63
C PRO A 150 27.48 0.08 36.24
N ARG A 151 28.79 0.22 36.04
CA ARG A 151 29.81 -0.62 36.69
C ARG A 151 29.57 -0.51 38.18
N ALA A 152 29.21 -1.63 38.84
CA ALA A 152 29.28 -1.74 40.30
C ALA A 152 30.73 -1.50 40.70
N ALA A 153 30.97 -0.50 41.57
CA ALA A 153 32.24 -0.24 42.17
C ALA A 153 32.74 -1.53 42.85
N ALA A 154 33.97 -1.92 42.53
CA ALA A 154 34.67 -3.00 43.20
C ALA A 154 34.81 -2.68 44.68
N GLU A 155 34.17 -3.43 45.56
CA GLU A 155 34.43 -3.43 46.99
C GLU A 155 35.84 -3.95 47.22
N VAL A 156 36.71 -3.04 47.60
CA VAL A 156 37.97 -3.37 48.26
C VAL A 156 37.63 -3.75 49.71
N ARG A 157 37.72 -5.03 50.04
CA ARG A 157 37.74 -5.50 51.41
C ARG A 157 39.13 -5.20 51.98
N SER A 158 39.21 -4.31 52.93
CA SER A 158 40.29 -4.35 53.95
C SER A 158 39.62 -4.44 55.31
N ALA A 159 39.99 -5.48 56.05
CA ALA A 159 39.68 -5.67 57.47
C ALA A 159 40.45 -4.67 58.29
N ASP A 160 39.86 -4.07 59.31
CA ASP A 160 40.23 -4.19 60.71
C ASP A 160 39.39 -3.27 61.61
N ALA A 161 38.80 -3.90 62.55
CA ALA A 161 38.66 -3.72 63.96
C ALA A 161 38.26 -2.36 64.61
N THR A 162 37.24 -2.52 65.46
CA THR A 162 36.99 -1.94 66.78
C THR A 162 36.54 -0.49 66.93
N GLY A 163 35.43 -0.35 67.69
CA GLY A 163 35.12 0.82 68.47
C GLY A 163 33.69 1.29 68.56
N ALA A 164 33.10 0.93 69.69
CA ALA A 164 31.83 1.33 70.26
C ALA A 164 31.46 2.82 70.17
N GLY A 165 30.12 3.10 70.14
CA GLY A 165 29.68 4.33 70.78
C GLY A 165 28.45 5.02 70.13
N GLN A 166 27.27 4.72 70.73
CA GLN A 166 26.20 5.67 71.05
C GLN A 166 25.55 6.54 69.94
N ALA A 167 24.28 6.32 69.83
CA ALA A 167 23.30 7.33 69.38
C ALA A 167 23.21 8.50 70.33
N PRO A 168 22.80 9.69 69.92
CA PRO A 168 21.47 10.12 70.35
C PRO A 168 20.59 10.92 69.38
N LYS A 169 19.29 10.66 69.56
CA LYS A 169 18.11 11.56 69.66
C LYS A 169 17.93 12.71 68.64
N GLU A 170 16.77 12.65 68.07
CA GLU A 170 15.99 13.79 67.54
C GLU A 170 15.86 14.96 68.56
N PRO A 171 15.51 16.16 68.01
CA PRO A 171 14.18 16.64 68.39
C PRO A 171 13.38 17.26 67.23
N ALA A 172 12.11 17.20 67.50
CA ALA A 172 10.94 17.67 66.81
C ALA A 172 10.82 19.20 66.67
N GLY A 173 9.99 19.63 65.74
CA GLY A 173 9.36 20.95 65.62
C GLY A 173 9.23 21.33 64.15
N GLY A 174 8.17 21.33 63.56
CA GLY A 174 6.84 21.92 63.73
C GLY A 174 6.72 23.14 62.82
N VAL A 175 5.85 23.08 61.86
CA VAL A 175 4.86 24.10 61.51
C VAL A 175 4.41 23.94 60.05
N ARG A 176 3.16 23.53 59.86
CA ARG A 176 2.31 23.91 58.70
C ARG A 176 1.68 25.26 59.04
N PRO A 177 1.22 26.13 58.11
CA PRO A 177 0.13 25.83 57.19
C PRO A 177 0.19 26.60 55.87
N GLY A 178 -0.82 26.35 54.99
CA GLY A 178 -1.29 27.30 53.99
C GLY A 178 -1.81 26.65 52.72
N ARG A 179 -3.09 26.32 52.70
CA ARG A 179 -3.93 26.10 51.51
C ARG A 179 -4.14 27.43 50.81
N GLU A 180 -4.08 27.42 49.50
CA GLU A 180 -5.01 28.23 48.68
C GLU A 180 -5.35 27.55 47.39
N SER A 181 -6.60 27.14 47.32
CA SER A 181 -7.35 26.72 46.19
C SER A 181 -7.91 27.97 45.48
N GLN A 182 -7.68 28.12 44.18
CA GLN A 182 -8.51 29.02 43.38
C GLN A 182 -9.30 28.23 42.35
N GLN A 183 -10.56 28.09 42.66
CA GLN A 183 -11.66 27.75 41.75
C GLN A 183 -11.93 28.94 40.81
N TYR A 184 -11.97 28.71 39.51
CA TYR A 184 -12.71 29.56 38.59
C TYR A 184 -14.01 28.86 38.23
N ARG A 185 -15.11 29.38 38.80
CA ARG A 185 -16.48 29.24 38.31
C ARG A 185 -16.77 30.45 37.39
N GLY A 186 -17.31 30.17 36.24
CA GLY A 186 -17.90 31.16 35.33
C GLY A 186 -19.10 30.54 34.65
N THR A 187 -20.20 30.78 35.21
CA THR A 187 -21.59 31.06 34.83
C THR A 187 -22.07 30.66 33.44
N VAL A 188 -22.98 29.73 33.46
CA VAL A 188 -24.01 29.41 32.47
C VAL A 188 -25.04 30.56 32.46
N GLY A 189 -25.35 31.07 31.30
CA GLY A 189 -26.44 31.97 31.05
C GLY A 189 -27.50 31.30 30.18
N ASP A 190 -28.57 30.88 30.79
CA ASP A 190 -29.84 30.52 30.17
C ASP A 190 -30.46 31.75 29.47
N MET A 191 -30.92 31.56 28.24
CA MET A 191 -32.01 32.35 27.68
C MET A 191 -32.93 31.42 26.90
N ASN A 192 -33.97 31.02 27.60
CA ASN A 192 -35.20 30.48 27.08
C ASN A 192 -36.10 31.65 26.72
N THR A 193 -36.66 31.71 25.51
CA THR A 193 -37.91 32.41 25.27
C THR A 193 -38.71 31.69 24.19
N ASP A 194 -39.77 31.17 24.66
CA ASP A 194 -41.04 30.78 24.10
C ASP A 194 -41.55 31.75 23.00
N MET A 195 -42.16 31.18 21.94
CA MET A 195 -43.51 31.59 21.52
C MET A 195 -44.12 30.58 20.56
N SER A 196 -45.24 30.10 21.01
CA SER A 196 -46.21 29.17 20.41
C SER A 196 -47.16 29.87 19.42
N THR A 197 -47.93 29.00 18.77
CA THR A 197 -49.23 29.18 18.06
C THR A 197 -49.11 29.70 16.62
N ASP A 198 -49.71 29.10 15.61
CA ASP A 198 -51.13 28.84 15.49
C ASP A 198 -51.48 27.81 14.39
N VAL A 199 -52.61 27.22 14.57
CA VAL A 199 -53.38 26.21 13.87
C VAL A 199 -53.95 26.72 12.53
N GLY A 200 -54.00 25.87 11.51
CA GLY A 200 -54.80 26.12 10.33
C GLY A 200 -55.19 24.85 9.59
N THR A 201 -56.31 24.31 10.00
CA THR A 201 -57.04 23.21 9.38
C THR A 201 -57.58 23.53 7.98
N GLY A 202 -57.56 22.58 7.06
CA GLY A 202 -58.28 22.68 5.78
C GLY A 202 -58.45 21.33 5.13
N LEU A 203 -59.55 20.70 5.39
CA LEU A 203 -60.14 19.51 4.74
C LEU A 203 -60.51 19.81 3.28
N GLY A 204 -60.42 18.81 2.42
CA GLY A 204 -61.02 18.83 1.07
C GLY A 204 -60.85 17.48 0.36
N THR A 205 -61.75 16.58 0.60
CA THR A 205 -62.11 15.37 -0.14
C THR A 205 -62.45 15.73 -1.60
N ASP A 206 -62.09 14.95 -2.63
CA ASP A 206 -63.10 14.14 -3.30
C ASP A 206 -62.55 13.15 -4.34
N LEU A 207 -63.28 12.10 -4.47
CA LEU A 207 -63.27 10.93 -5.30
C LEU A 207 -63.49 11.22 -6.80
N GLY A 208 -63.04 10.32 -7.66
CA GLY A 208 -63.42 10.23 -9.08
C GLY A 208 -62.78 9.03 -9.75
N THR A 209 -63.47 7.94 -9.70
CA THR A 209 -63.37 6.70 -10.50
C THR A 209 -63.68 6.97 -11.99
N ASP A 210 -63.15 6.19 -12.87
CA ASP A 210 -63.73 5.26 -13.85
C ASP A 210 -62.92 5.13 -15.14
N THR A 211 -62.48 3.96 -15.42
CA THR A 211 -62.87 2.92 -16.38
C THR A 211 -62.73 3.20 -17.89
N ASP A 212 -62.17 2.18 -18.48
CA ASP A 212 -62.46 1.49 -19.72
C ASP A 212 -61.86 1.91 -21.07
N SER A 213 -61.16 0.97 -21.55
CA SER A 213 -61.37 0.07 -22.72
C SER A 213 -60.99 0.51 -24.14
N ASP A 214 -60.27 -0.43 -24.71
CA ASP A 214 -60.35 -0.97 -26.11
C ASP A 214 -60.19 -0.06 -27.33
N SER A 215 -59.21 -0.39 -28.13
CA SER A 215 -59.41 -1.15 -29.39
C SER A 215 -58.28 -0.95 -30.43
N VAL A 216 -57.67 -2.03 -30.79
CA VAL A 216 -57.39 -2.62 -32.09
C VAL A 216 -57.50 -1.69 -33.30
N SER A 217 -56.42 -1.58 -34.11
CA SER A 217 -56.45 -1.87 -35.56
C SER A 217 -55.08 -2.04 -36.19
N ARG A 218 -55.00 -3.10 -36.98
CA ARG A 218 -53.92 -3.54 -37.87
C ARG A 218 -53.81 -2.68 -39.14
N VAL A 219 -52.64 -2.92 -39.78
CA VAL A 219 -52.30 -2.96 -41.21
C VAL A 219 -51.16 -2.00 -41.54
N GLY A 220 -50.02 -2.47 -41.97
CA GLY A 220 -49.57 -3.00 -43.17
C GLY A 220 -48.07 -2.97 -43.35
N THR A 221 -47.56 -4.06 -43.83
CA THR A 221 -46.21 -4.38 -44.31
C THR A 221 -45.72 -3.50 -45.45
N VAL A 222 -44.39 -3.20 -45.50
CA VAL A 222 -43.51 -3.41 -46.67
C VAL A 222 -42.04 -3.23 -46.21
N GLY A 223 -41.21 -4.14 -46.25
CA GLY A 223 -40.08 -4.65 -46.97
C GLY A 223 -38.73 -3.92 -46.86
N GLY A 224 -37.73 -4.66 -46.34
CA GLY A 224 -36.43 -4.76 -46.96
C GLY A 224 -35.25 -4.00 -46.34
N GLY A 225 -34.30 -4.72 -45.74
CA GLY A 225 -32.95 -4.23 -45.49
C GLY A 225 -32.37 -4.76 -44.19
N GLY A 226 -31.69 -5.91 -44.25
CA GLY A 226 -31.10 -6.57 -43.10
C GLY A 226 -30.01 -5.71 -42.42
N VAL A 227 -30.26 -5.38 -41.20
CA VAL A 227 -29.24 -5.05 -40.19
C VAL A 227 -29.34 -6.18 -39.19
N THR A 228 -28.27 -6.93 -39.07
CA THR A 228 -28.14 -8.01 -38.08
C THR A 228 -28.28 -7.42 -36.69
N ASP A 229 -29.43 -7.69 -36.12
CA ASP A 229 -29.76 -7.42 -34.73
C ASP A 229 -28.83 -8.27 -33.83
N VAL A 230 -27.82 -7.64 -33.27
CA VAL A 230 -26.97 -8.26 -32.22
C VAL A 230 -27.82 -8.25 -30.95
N ARG A 231 -28.41 -9.40 -30.66
CA ARG A 231 -29.24 -9.59 -29.47
C ARG A 231 -28.45 -9.29 -28.21
N ALA A 232 -29.08 -8.61 -27.26
CA ALA A 232 -28.61 -8.25 -25.92
C ALA A 232 -28.25 -9.47 -25.04
N GLU A 233 -28.27 -10.68 -25.58
CA GLU A 233 -28.02 -11.94 -24.85
C GLU A 233 -26.54 -12.34 -24.75
N ASP A 234 -25.61 -11.66 -25.45
CA ASP A 234 -24.19 -12.03 -25.52
C ASP A 234 -23.27 -11.28 -24.54
N VAL A 235 -23.81 -10.43 -23.68
CA VAL A 235 -23.01 -9.80 -22.60
C VAL A 235 -23.22 -10.58 -21.31
N ALA A 236 -22.25 -11.40 -20.94
CA ALA A 236 -22.33 -12.21 -19.74
C ALA A 236 -22.35 -11.31 -18.48
N VAL A 237 -23.55 -11.10 -17.94
CA VAL A 237 -23.74 -10.64 -16.56
C VAL A 237 -23.70 -11.88 -15.68
N CYS A 238 -22.55 -12.20 -15.08
CA CYS A 238 -22.44 -13.33 -14.18
C CYS A 238 -22.98 -12.99 -12.78
N PRO A 239 -24.00 -13.73 -12.29
CA PRO A 239 -24.36 -13.67 -10.87
C PRO A 239 -23.26 -14.30 -10.02
N VAL A 240 -23.17 -13.84 -8.76
CA VAL A 240 -22.26 -14.37 -7.76
C VAL A 240 -22.42 -15.88 -7.64
N GLY A 241 -21.37 -16.66 -7.93
CA GLY A 241 -21.37 -18.10 -7.68
C GLY A 241 -20.81 -19.01 -8.77
N SER A 242 -20.31 -18.49 -9.91
CA SER A 242 -19.63 -19.34 -10.91
C SER A 242 -18.12 -19.11 -10.86
N ALA A 243 -17.45 -20.19 -10.53
CA ALA A 243 -16.03 -20.53 -10.65
C ALA A 243 -15.10 -19.44 -11.19
N GLU A 244 -14.49 -18.72 -10.31
CA GLU A 244 -13.13 -18.21 -10.27
C GLU A 244 -13.07 -17.20 -9.13
N ASP A 245 -12.81 -17.66 -7.93
CA ASP A 245 -12.39 -16.81 -6.80
C ASP A 245 -10.99 -16.28 -7.10
N VAL A 246 -10.96 -15.23 -7.93
CA VAL A 246 -9.75 -14.46 -8.15
C VAL A 246 -9.41 -13.73 -6.86
N ASP A 247 -8.18 -13.86 -6.39
CA ASP A 247 -7.70 -13.08 -5.24
C ASP A 247 -7.71 -11.57 -5.59
N LEU A 248 -8.83 -10.90 -5.25
CA LEU A 248 -9.04 -9.49 -5.51
C LEU A 248 -8.02 -8.57 -4.81
N ARG A 249 -7.24 -9.09 -3.84
CA ARG A 249 -6.24 -8.34 -3.08
C ARG A 249 -4.81 -8.55 -3.59
N HIS A 250 -4.63 -9.33 -4.65
CA HIS A 250 -3.33 -9.51 -5.26
C HIS A 250 -2.96 -8.28 -6.12
N HIS A 251 -1.85 -7.63 -5.80
CA HIS A 251 -1.38 -6.41 -6.48
C HIS A 251 0.02 -6.56 -7.07
N GLY A 252 0.40 -5.66 -7.98
CA GLY A 252 1.67 -5.71 -8.69
C GLY A 252 2.92 -5.63 -7.80
N ASP A 253 2.82 -5.04 -6.62
CA ASP A 253 3.90 -5.00 -5.64
C ASP A 253 4.17 -6.37 -4.98
N ALA A 254 3.20 -7.29 -4.96
CA ALA A 254 3.42 -8.68 -4.54
C ALA A 254 4.36 -9.39 -5.52
N GLU A 255 4.17 -9.20 -6.83
CA GLU A 255 5.05 -9.78 -7.86
C GLU A 255 6.51 -9.36 -7.68
N VAL A 256 6.74 -8.07 -7.37
CA VAL A 256 8.08 -7.52 -7.14
C VAL A 256 8.67 -8.02 -5.83
N ARG A 257 7.87 -8.11 -4.76
CA ARG A 257 8.31 -8.67 -3.47
C ARG A 257 8.67 -10.14 -3.56
N ASP A 258 7.84 -10.93 -4.24
CA ASP A 258 8.05 -12.36 -4.40
C ASP A 258 9.27 -12.67 -5.28
N SER A 259 9.55 -11.81 -6.28
CA SER A 259 10.70 -11.94 -7.17
C SER A 259 12.03 -11.46 -6.58
N ALA A 260 11.98 -10.60 -5.54
CA ALA A 260 13.19 -10.05 -4.92
C ALA A 260 13.90 -11.04 -3.97
N GLY A 261 13.31 -12.21 -3.68
CA GLY A 261 13.81 -13.15 -2.70
C GLY A 261 13.74 -12.61 -1.24
N PRO A 262 13.79 -13.45 -0.22
CA PRO A 262 13.77 -12.99 1.17
C PRO A 262 15.07 -12.23 1.48
N GLY A 263 15.03 -10.89 1.45
CA GLY A 263 16.15 -10.07 1.90
C GLY A 263 16.47 -8.79 1.13
N ARG A 264 15.73 -8.42 0.08
CA ARG A 264 15.94 -7.12 -0.57
C ARG A 264 14.71 -6.21 -0.38
N PRO A 265 14.85 -5.03 0.20
CA PRO A 265 13.80 -4.02 0.14
C PRO A 265 13.67 -3.58 -1.33
N GLY A 266 12.49 -3.80 -1.92
CA GLY A 266 12.13 -3.19 -3.21
C GLY A 266 12.09 -1.67 -3.06
N GLY A 267 13.23 -1.02 -3.18
CA GLY A 267 13.31 0.43 -3.35
C GLY A 267 12.87 0.79 -4.77
N PRO A 268 12.13 1.89 -4.99
CA PRO A 268 11.87 2.40 -6.33
C PRO A 268 13.22 2.69 -6.98
N GLY A 269 13.44 2.14 -8.16
CA GLY A 269 14.69 2.21 -8.91
C GLY A 269 15.34 3.59 -8.86
N GLY A 270 16.59 3.63 -8.42
CA GLY A 270 17.44 4.80 -8.51
C GLY A 270 17.60 5.27 -9.96
N PRO A 271 18.07 6.50 -10.19
CA PRO A 271 18.14 7.11 -11.52
C PRO A 271 19.05 6.32 -12.47
N GLY A 272 18.47 5.91 -13.60
CA GLY A 272 19.02 5.47 -14.83
C GLY A 272 20.51 5.13 -14.91
N GLY A 273 20.83 3.85 -14.84
CA GLY A 273 22.04 3.30 -15.40
C GLY A 273 21.68 2.41 -16.57
N ALA A 274 21.69 2.97 -17.77
CA ALA A 274 21.70 2.16 -18.98
C ALA A 274 23.08 1.54 -19.14
N ALA A 275 23.06 0.26 -19.52
CA ALA A 275 24.19 -0.52 -20.03
C ALA A 275 25.28 -0.92 -19.02
N GLY A 276 25.27 -2.19 -18.70
CA GLY A 276 26.45 -2.91 -18.26
C GLY A 276 26.30 -3.58 -16.90
N LEU A 277 26.30 -4.91 -16.98
CA LEU A 277 26.56 -5.82 -15.86
C LEU A 277 25.36 -6.30 -15.06
N ILE A 278 24.95 -7.52 -15.41
CA ILE A 278 24.31 -8.50 -14.55
C ILE A 278 25.15 -8.64 -13.28
N GLY A 279 24.76 -7.97 -12.21
CA GLY A 279 25.43 -8.12 -10.92
C GLY A 279 25.34 -6.90 -10.02
N LEU A 280 24.20 -6.64 -9.37
CA LEU A 280 23.95 -5.89 -8.12
C LEU A 280 22.69 -5.02 -8.12
N ALA A 281 22.06 -4.72 -9.25
CA ALA A 281 20.73 -4.10 -9.27
C ALA A 281 19.65 -5.20 -9.30
N GLY A 282 18.62 -5.09 -8.46
CA GLY A 282 17.46 -6.00 -8.50
C GLY A 282 16.76 -5.99 -9.88
N PRO A 283 15.80 -6.89 -10.09
CA PRO A 283 15.11 -6.99 -11.37
C PRO A 283 14.41 -5.67 -11.75
N VAL A 284 14.28 -5.43 -13.04
CA VAL A 284 13.56 -4.29 -13.60
C VAL A 284 12.05 -4.49 -13.34
N ASP A 285 11.48 -3.60 -12.54
CA ASP A 285 10.05 -3.64 -12.22
C ASP A 285 9.19 -3.09 -13.37
N LEU A 286 8.44 -4.00 -14.02
CA LEU A 286 7.41 -3.71 -15.02
C LEU A 286 6.01 -4.14 -14.52
N ALA A 287 5.89 -4.57 -13.26
CA ALA A 287 4.64 -4.98 -12.63
C ALA A 287 3.94 -3.83 -11.90
N VAL A 288 4.68 -2.88 -11.35
CA VAL A 288 4.13 -1.71 -10.64
C VAL A 288 4.04 -0.50 -11.56
N ASN A 289 2.86 0.11 -11.67
CA ASN A 289 2.59 1.25 -12.54
C ASN A 289 2.90 2.60 -11.87
N VAL A 290 4.06 2.72 -11.25
CA VAL A 290 4.58 3.99 -10.71
C VAL A 290 5.69 4.49 -11.63
N ARG A 291 5.68 5.78 -11.96
CA ARG A 291 6.69 6.40 -12.84
C ARG A 291 8.09 6.25 -12.25
N SER A 292 9.04 5.85 -13.06
CA SER A 292 10.45 5.76 -12.67
C SER A 292 11.07 7.15 -12.45
N GLY A 293 12.07 7.24 -11.56
CA GLY A 293 12.75 8.50 -11.26
C GLY A 293 11.92 9.50 -10.45
N THR A 294 10.88 9.05 -9.78
CA THR A 294 10.02 9.86 -8.91
C THR A 294 10.14 9.48 -7.44
N PRO A 295 9.78 10.36 -6.49
CA PRO A 295 9.39 11.78 -6.68
C PRO A 295 10.57 12.65 -7.16
N PRO A 296 10.32 13.72 -7.96
CA PRO A 296 11.36 14.66 -8.35
C PRO A 296 11.92 15.42 -7.14
N ALA A 297 13.16 15.95 -7.27
CA ALA A 297 13.87 16.58 -6.16
C ALA A 297 13.09 17.75 -5.53
N TRP A 298 12.45 18.60 -6.35
CA TRP A 298 11.67 19.73 -5.86
C TRP A 298 10.46 19.28 -5.01
N LEU A 299 9.82 18.16 -5.38
CA LEU A 299 8.68 17.60 -4.62
C LEU A 299 9.16 16.97 -3.31
N LYS A 300 10.30 16.26 -3.32
CA LYS A 300 10.92 15.74 -2.09
C LYS A 300 11.24 16.85 -1.11
N GLN A 301 11.80 17.98 -1.58
CA GLN A 301 12.09 19.14 -0.75
C GLN A 301 10.81 19.74 -0.15
N ARG A 302 9.73 19.88 -0.95
CA ARG A 302 8.45 20.40 -0.46
C ARG A 302 7.84 19.50 0.61
N ILE A 303 7.90 18.17 0.41
CA ILE A 303 7.44 17.19 1.39
C ILE A 303 8.30 17.24 2.66
N ALA A 304 9.63 17.30 2.53
CA ALA A 304 10.55 17.39 3.66
C ALA A 304 10.29 18.64 4.51
N ALA A 305 10.06 19.80 3.89
CA ALA A 305 9.75 21.04 4.61
C ALA A 305 8.45 20.97 5.44
N SER A 306 7.52 20.06 5.12
CA SER A 306 6.30 19.90 5.92
C SER A 306 6.54 19.14 7.23
N LEU A 307 7.68 18.49 7.39
CA LEU A 307 8.03 17.76 8.62
C LEU A 307 8.25 18.69 9.81
N ASP A 308 8.62 19.95 9.56
CA ASP A 308 8.81 20.96 10.62
C ASP A 308 7.50 21.27 11.36
N GLY A 309 6.35 21.01 10.71
CA GLY A 309 5.02 21.27 11.26
C GLY A 309 4.30 20.06 11.87
N LEU A 310 4.98 18.91 12.06
CA LEU A 310 4.33 17.64 12.46
C LEU A 310 3.71 17.68 13.88
N ALA A 311 4.05 18.62 14.71
CA ALA A 311 3.45 18.76 16.05
C ALA A 311 1.96 19.19 15.98
N ALA A 312 1.53 19.79 14.87
CA ALA A 312 0.14 20.20 14.65
C ALA A 312 -0.67 19.09 13.92
N TYR A 313 -1.97 19.00 14.23
CA TYR A 313 -2.87 18.17 13.43
C TYR A 313 -2.94 18.67 11.99
N PRO A 314 -3.07 17.77 11.00
CA PRO A 314 -3.11 18.13 9.59
C PRO A 314 -4.31 19.04 9.26
N ASP A 315 -4.07 20.14 8.51
CA ASP A 315 -5.11 21.00 7.96
C ASP A 315 -5.19 20.83 6.45
N GLY A 316 -6.24 20.19 5.97
CA GLY A 316 -6.45 19.91 4.53
C GLY A 316 -7.08 21.04 3.72
N ARG A 317 -7.42 22.20 4.32
CA ARG A 317 -8.18 23.26 3.64
C ARG A 317 -7.43 23.84 2.44
N ALA A 318 -6.14 24.11 2.57
CA ALA A 318 -5.31 24.64 1.50
C ALA A 318 -5.17 23.64 0.34
N ALA A 319 -4.88 22.38 0.65
CA ALA A 319 -4.77 21.31 -0.35
C ALA A 319 -6.11 21.07 -1.07
N ARG A 320 -7.22 21.07 -0.34
CA ARG A 320 -8.57 20.97 -0.91
C ARG A 320 -8.87 22.13 -1.87
N ALA A 321 -8.58 23.37 -1.47
CA ALA A 321 -8.77 24.55 -2.31
C ALA A 321 -7.88 24.49 -3.58
N ALA A 322 -6.62 24.07 -3.45
CA ALA A 322 -5.71 23.91 -4.59
C ALA A 322 -6.19 22.86 -5.60
N VAL A 323 -6.67 21.71 -5.12
CA VAL A 323 -7.27 20.67 -5.97
C VAL A 323 -8.56 21.18 -6.64
N ALA A 324 -9.42 21.87 -5.90
CA ALA A 324 -10.65 22.45 -6.44
C ALA A 324 -10.34 23.46 -7.57
N ALA A 325 -9.37 24.34 -7.35
CA ALA A 325 -8.92 25.31 -8.36
C ALA A 325 -8.38 24.62 -9.63
N ARG A 326 -7.61 23.51 -9.50
CA ARG A 326 -7.14 22.71 -10.64
C ARG A 326 -8.28 22.28 -11.55
N HIS A 327 -9.40 21.86 -10.97
CA HIS A 327 -10.53 21.29 -11.71
C HIS A 327 -11.65 22.31 -11.97
N GLY A 328 -11.49 23.56 -11.56
CA GLY A 328 -12.51 24.61 -11.74
C GLY A 328 -13.81 24.33 -10.99
N VAL A 329 -13.72 23.68 -9.83
CA VAL A 329 -14.87 23.32 -8.99
C VAL A 329 -14.78 23.98 -7.61
N GLU A 330 -15.89 24.05 -6.90
CA GLU A 330 -15.93 24.52 -5.51
C GLU A 330 -15.24 23.55 -4.56
N PRO A 331 -14.54 24.01 -3.49
CA PRO A 331 -13.89 23.15 -2.52
C PRO A 331 -14.82 22.12 -1.87
N GLY A 332 -16.12 22.42 -1.74
CA GLY A 332 -17.14 21.48 -1.23
C GLY A 332 -17.36 20.25 -2.12
N ARG A 333 -16.80 20.23 -3.33
CA ARG A 333 -16.82 19.08 -4.26
C ARG A 333 -15.57 18.21 -4.21
N VAL A 334 -14.65 18.48 -3.29
CA VAL A 334 -13.37 17.76 -3.17
C VAL A 334 -13.27 17.07 -1.81
N LEU A 335 -12.90 15.81 -1.80
CA LEU A 335 -12.47 15.08 -0.60
C LEU A 335 -11.05 14.57 -0.78
N LEU A 336 -10.15 14.96 0.09
CA LEU A 336 -8.79 14.42 0.13
C LEU A 336 -8.80 13.05 0.81
N THR A 337 -8.09 12.07 0.27
CA THR A 337 -8.09 10.70 0.77
C THR A 337 -6.67 10.13 0.89
N ALA A 338 -6.50 9.14 1.77
CA ALA A 338 -5.26 8.36 1.89
C ALA A 338 -5.08 7.41 0.69
N GLY A 339 -5.05 7.97 -0.52
CA GLY A 339 -5.04 7.30 -1.80
C GLY A 339 -6.42 6.83 -2.25
N ALA A 340 -6.53 6.35 -3.50
CA ALA A 340 -7.78 5.86 -4.06
C ALA A 340 -8.37 4.66 -3.29
N ALA A 341 -7.54 3.86 -2.62
CA ALA A 341 -8.00 2.71 -1.85
C ALA A 341 -8.93 3.12 -0.70
N GLU A 342 -8.61 4.20 0.02
CA GLU A 342 -9.54 4.74 1.04
C GLU A 342 -10.85 5.21 0.41
N ALA A 343 -10.79 5.86 -0.76
CA ALA A 343 -11.98 6.33 -1.44
C ALA A 343 -12.94 5.17 -1.77
N PHE A 344 -12.45 4.03 -2.23
CA PHE A 344 -13.29 2.84 -2.48
C PHE A 344 -13.94 2.32 -1.21
N VAL A 345 -13.21 2.27 -0.10
CA VAL A 345 -13.76 1.85 1.20
C VAL A 345 -14.84 2.82 1.67
N LEU A 346 -14.62 4.13 1.54
CA LEU A 346 -15.61 5.15 1.91
C LEU A 346 -16.87 5.05 1.06
N LEU A 347 -16.74 4.90 -0.27
CA LEU A 347 -17.87 4.72 -1.18
C LEU A 347 -18.70 3.50 -0.79
N ALA A 348 -18.03 2.37 -0.53
CA ALA A 348 -18.70 1.13 -0.18
C ALA A 348 -19.46 1.20 1.16
N ARG A 349 -18.98 2.00 2.12
CA ARG A 349 -19.56 2.08 3.48
C ARG A 349 -20.52 3.24 3.68
N ALA A 350 -20.28 4.38 3.00
CA ALA A 350 -21.07 5.60 3.23
C ALA A 350 -22.32 5.67 2.34
N LEU A 351 -22.30 5.02 1.18
CA LEU A 351 -23.39 5.10 0.22
C LEU A 351 -24.37 3.93 0.41
N ARG A 352 -25.66 4.23 0.27
CA ARG A 352 -26.71 3.20 0.33
C ARG A 352 -26.87 2.53 -1.02
N VAL A 353 -26.06 1.52 -1.27
CA VAL A 353 -26.01 0.79 -2.55
C VAL A 353 -26.66 -0.59 -2.37
N ARG A 354 -27.48 -1.02 -3.31
CA ARG A 354 -28.15 -2.31 -3.30
C ARG A 354 -27.75 -3.21 -4.47
N ARG A 355 -27.45 -2.62 -5.62
CA ARG A 355 -27.14 -3.31 -6.87
C ARG A 355 -25.90 -2.75 -7.54
N PRO A 356 -24.74 -2.84 -6.85
CA PRO A 356 -23.49 -2.35 -7.40
C PRO A 356 -23.03 -3.21 -8.58
N VAL A 357 -22.51 -2.53 -9.59
CA VAL A 357 -21.89 -3.12 -10.78
C VAL A 357 -20.44 -2.67 -10.86
N VAL A 358 -19.55 -3.60 -11.13
CA VAL A 358 -18.13 -3.31 -11.42
C VAL A 358 -17.81 -3.82 -12.82
N VAL A 359 -17.28 -2.94 -13.67
CA VAL A 359 -16.92 -3.26 -15.05
C VAL A 359 -15.51 -3.84 -15.08
N HIS A 360 -15.36 -5.09 -15.49
CA HIS A 360 -14.10 -5.83 -15.56
C HIS A 360 -13.68 -6.17 -17.01
N PRO A 361 -12.39 -6.44 -17.27
CA PRO A 361 -11.27 -6.45 -16.31
C PRO A 361 -10.85 -5.06 -15.92
N GLN A 362 -10.78 -4.78 -14.60
CA GLN A 362 -10.24 -3.54 -14.07
C GLN A 362 -9.55 -3.77 -12.72
N PHE A 363 -9.02 -2.69 -12.11
CA PHE A 363 -8.45 -2.72 -10.77
C PHE A 363 -9.44 -3.33 -9.77
N THR A 364 -8.97 -4.22 -8.91
CA THR A 364 -9.84 -5.12 -8.11
C THR A 364 -10.30 -4.55 -6.78
N GLU A 365 -9.63 -3.51 -6.26
CA GLU A 365 -9.96 -2.87 -4.98
C GLU A 365 -11.41 -2.36 -4.86
N PRO A 366 -12.04 -1.77 -5.90
CA PRO A 366 -13.43 -1.36 -5.80
C PRO A 366 -14.37 -2.53 -5.46
N GLU A 367 -14.19 -3.66 -6.14
CA GLU A 367 -15.00 -4.85 -5.87
C GLU A 367 -14.68 -5.43 -4.49
N ALA A 368 -13.40 -5.50 -4.11
CA ALA A 368 -12.99 -5.97 -2.80
C ALA A 368 -13.62 -5.12 -1.69
N ALA A 369 -13.58 -3.79 -1.81
CA ALA A 369 -14.16 -2.87 -0.83
C ALA A 369 -15.69 -3.03 -0.72
N LEU A 370 -16.39 -3.19 -1.86
CA LEU A 370 -17.84 -3.42 -1.88
C LEU A 370 -18.20 -4.76 -1.21
N ARG A 371 -17.49 -5.84 -1.52
CA ARG A 371 -17.71 -7.16 -0.91
C ARG A 371 -17.41 -7.15 0.59
N ASP A 372 -16.33 -6.50 1.02
CA ASP A 372 -15.96 -6.35 2.43
C ASP A 372 -17.01 -5.53 3.22
N ALA A 373 -17.73 -4.62 2.55
CA ALA A 373 -18.85 -3.88 3.12
C ALA A 373 -20.18 -4.65 3.11
N GLY A 374 -20.18 -5.90 2.61
CA GLY A 374 -21.36 -6.79 2.59
C GLY A 374 -22.23 -6.67 1.34
N HIS A 375 -21.77 -5.98 0.29
CA HIS A 375 -22.54 -5.85 -0.95
C HIS A 375 -22.36 -7.06 -1.86
N THR A 376 -23.47 -7.46 -2.51
CA THR A 376 -23.43 -8.43 -3.62
C THR A 376 -23.13 -7.69 -4.91
N VAL A 377 -21.92 -7.89 -5.46
CA VAL A 377 -21.42 -7.17 -6.64
C VAL A 377 -21.75 -7.95 -7.91
N ARG A 378 -22.36 -7.29 -8.88
CA ARG A 378 -22.51 -7.81 -10.27
C ARG A 378 -21.32 -7.35 -11.12
N ARG A 379 -20.85 -8.22 -11.99
CA ARG A 379 -19.75 -7.92 -12.92
C ARG A 379 -20.30 -7.73 -14.33
N VAL A 380 -19.81 -6.70 -15.01
CA VAL A 380 -19.90 -6.58 -16.47
C VAL A 380 -18.53 -6.92 -17.02
N LEU A 381 -18.43 -8.01 -17.78
CA LEU A 381 -17.15 -8.50 -18.30
C LEU A 381 -16.95 -8.03 -19.74
N LEU A 382 -15.95 -7.17 -19.95
CA LEU A 382 -15.54 -6.73 -21.28
C LEU A 382 -14.68 -7.82 -21.95
N ARG A 383 -14.81 -7.98 -23.27
CA ARG A 383 -14.17 -9.05 -24.02
C ARG A 383 -12.99 -8.54 -24.86
N ALA A 384 -11.99 -9.39 -25.00
CA ALA A 384 -10.82 -9.09 -25.84
C ALA A 384 -11.21 -8.94 -27.33
N ALA A 385 -12.20 -9.72 -27.80
CA ALA A 385 -12.72 -9.62 -29.16
C ALA A 385 -13.28 -8.23 -29.50
N ASP A 386 -13.78 -7.50 -28.49
CA ASP A 386 -14.32 -6.15 -28.62
C ASP A 386 -13.28 -5.08 -28.23
N GLY A 387 -12.01 -5.47 -28.09
CA GLY A 387 -10.93 -4.60 -27.63
C GLY A 387 -11.13 -4.07 -26.21
N PHE A 388 -11.85 -4.78 -25.36
CA PHE A 388 -12.25 -4.37 -24.00
C PHE A 388 -12.94 -3.00 -23.95
N ARG A 389 -13.70 -2.65 -24.99
CA ARG A 389 -14.50 -1.43 -25.03
C ARG A 389 -15.79 -1.61 -24.24
N LEU A 390 -16.16 -0.59 -23.48
CA LEU A 390 -17.43 -0.57 -22.77
C LEU A 390 -18.54 -0.12 -23.72
N ASP A 391 -19.56 -0.97 -23.87
CA ASP A 391 -20.86 -0.54 -24.37
C ASP A 391 -21.71 -0.11 -23.16
N PRO A 392 -22.16 1.14 -23.07
CA PRO A 392 -23.03 1.59 -21.99
C PRO A 392 -24.34 0.77 -21.86
N ALA A 393 -24.84 0.20 -22.94
CA ALA A 393 -26.05 -0.63 -22.94
C ALA A 393 -25.84 -1.99 -22.24
N ALA A 394 -24.60 -2.44 -22.09
CA ALA A 394 -24.27 -3.67 -21.36
C ALA A 394 -24.39 -3.52 -19.84
N VAL A 395 -24.45 -2.28 -19.32
CA VAL A 395 -24.60 -2.03 -17.89
C VAL A 395 -26.09 -2.13 -17.51
N PRO A 396 -26.44 -3.02 -16.56
CA PRO A 396 -27.83 -3.20 -16.14
C PRO A 396 -28.51 -1.89 -15.75
N GLU A 397 -29.74 -1.71 -16.24
CA GLU A 397 -30.49 -0.47 -16.01
C GLU A 397 -30.80 -0.22 -14.53
N ASP A 398 -30.99 -1.29 -13.77
CA ASP A 398 -31.30 -1.27 -12.35
C ASP A 398 -30.06 -1.09 -11.45
N ALA A 399 -28.85 -0.97 -12.01
CA ALA A 399 -27.65 -0.69 -11.24
C ALA A 399 -27.74 0.68 -10.54
N ASP A 400 -27.53 0.72 -9.24
CA ASP A 400 -27.53 1.95 -8.44
C ASP A 400 -26.12 2.48 -8.14
N LEU A 401 -25.09 1.67 -8.40
CA LEU A 401 -23.69 2.09 -8.45
C LEU A 401 -23.00 1.36 -9.60
N VAL A 402 -22.19 2.10 -10.37
CA VAL A 402 -21.36 1.56 -11.45
C VAL A 402 -19.93 2.06 -11.26
N VAL A 403 -18.95 1.15 -11.32
CA VAL A 403 -17.52 1.50 -11.21
C VAL A 403 -16.81 1.14 -12.51
N VAL A 404 -16.10 2.13 -13.08
CA VAL A 404 -15.31 1.99 -14.32
C VAL A 404 -13.94 2.66 -14.13
N GLY A 405 -12.86 1.98 -14.51
CA GLY A 405 -11.52 2.59 -14.60
C GLY A 405 -11.30 3.31 -15.93
N ASN A 406 -10.73 4.51 -15.94
CA ASN A 406 -10.46 5.24 -17.18
C ASN A 406 -9.18 6.12 -17.11
N PRO A 407 -8.07 5.77 -17.81
CA PRO A 407 -7.86 4.52 -18.56
C PRO A 407 -7.90 3.30 -17.66
N THR A 408 -8.45 2.21 -18.18
CA THR A 408 -8.66 0.98 -17.40
C THR A 408 -7.35 0.25 -17.13
N ASN A 409 -7.11 -0.14 -15.90
CA ASN A 409 -6.04 -1.07 -15.52
C ASN A 409 -6.66 -2.48 -15.35
N PRO A 410 -6.28 -3.53 -16.12
CA PRO A 410 -5.00 -3.67 -16.83
C PRO A 410 -5.05 -3.41 -18.34
N THR A 411 -6.20 -3.17 -18.94
CA THR A 411 -6.38 -3.17 -20.40
C THR A 411 -5.74 -1.97 -21.10
N SER A 412 -5.50 -0.88 -20.38
CA SER A 412 -5.02 0.40 -20.92
C SER A 412 -6.01 1.11 -21.87
N VAL A 413 -7.24 0.62 -21.95
CA VAL A 413 -8.29 1.21 -22.77
C VAL A 413 -8.76 2.52 -22.16
N LEU A 414 -8.84 3.55 -22.98
CA LEU A 414 -9.44 4.85 -22.66
C LEU A 414 -10.85 4.90 -23.27
N HIS A 415 -11.85 4.87 -22.41
CA HIS A 415 -13.24 4.97 -22.82
C HIS A 415 -13.59 6.44 -23.10
N PRO A 416 -14.38 6.74 -24.14
CA PRO A 416 -14.86 8.08 -24.40
C PRO A 416 -15.65 8.64 -23.21
N ALA A 417 -15.36 9.88 -22.81
CA ALA A 417 -16.07 10.54 -21.71
C ALA A 417 -17.58 10.64 -21.97
N ALA A 418 -17.98 10.78 -23.25
CA ALA A 418 -19.38 10.80 -23.65
C ALA A 418 -20.08 9.47 -23.36
N ASP A 419 -19.42 8.33 -23.62
CA ASP A 419 -19.99 7.00 -23.35
C ASP A 419 -20.11 6.75 -21.85
N LEU A 420 -19.11 7.16 -21.05
CA LEU A 420 -19.17 7.08 -19.60
C LEU A 420 -20.29 7.96 -19.04
N ALA A 421 -20.46 9.18 -19.56
CA ALA A 421 -21.54 10.08 -19.14
C ALA A 421 -22.95 9.50 -19.42
N ARG A 422 -23.11 8.67 -20.47
CA ARG A 422 -24.38 7.96 -20.76
C ARG A 422 -24.77 6.95 -19.69
N LEU A 423 -23.84 6.51 -18.86
CA LEU A 423 -24.13 5.65 -17.71
C LEU A 423 -24.82 6.39 -16.57
N ALA A 424 -24.74 7.72 -16.53
CA ALA A 424 -25.39 8.51 -15.49
C ALA A 424 -26.91 8.44 -15.59
N ARG A 425 -27.56 8.20 -14.46
CA ARG A 425 -29.03 8.11 -14.33
C ARG A 425 -29.46 8.69 -12.97
N PRO A 426 -30.67 9.17 -12.82
CA PRO A 426 -31.20 9.57 -11.51
C PRO A 426 -31.10 8.41 -10.50
N GLY A 427 -30.54 8.67 -9.32
CA GLY A 427 -30.37 7.67 -8.27
C GLY A 427 -29.23 6.68 -8.46
N ARG A 428 -28.45 6.78 -9.55
CA ARG A 428 -27.24 6.00 -9.77
C ARG A 428 -25.99 6.80 -9.43
N VAL A 429 -25.06 6.20 -8.69
CA VAL A 429 -23.71 6.70 -8.51
C VAL A 429 -22.80 6.14 -9.60
N LEU A 430 -22.19 7.00 -10.39
CA LEU A 430 -21.21 6.64 -11.41
C LEU A 430 -19.80 6.94 -10.89
N VAL A 431 -19.05 5.91 -10.54
CA VAL A 431 -17.66 6.04 -10.08
C VAL A 431 -16.72 5.81 -11.25
N VAL A 432 -15.90 6.83 -11.56
CA VAL A 432 -14.86 6.74 -12.60
C VAL A 432 -13.49 6.85 -11.94
N ASP A 433 -12.72 5.76 -12.00
CA ASP A 433 -11.35 5.74 -11.48
C ASP A 433 -10.37 6.27 -12.53
N GLU A 434 -9.99 7.54 -12.37
CA GLU A 434 -9.04 8.25 -13.22
C GLU A 434 -7.60 8.25 -12.64
N ALA A 435 -7.22 7.24 -11.87
CA ALA A 435 -5.90 7.16 -11.23
C ALA A 435 -4.72 7.20 -12.23
N PHE A 436 -4.96 6.95 -13.51
CA PHE A 436 -3.96 7.00 -14.57
C PHE A 436 -4.23 8.09 -15.61
N MET A 437 -5.22 8.94 -15.43
CA MET A 437 -5.59 9.98 -16.39
C MET A 437 -4.47 11.01 -16.61
N ASP A 438 -3.66 11.31 -15.60
CA ASP A 438 -2.48 12.19 -15.71
C ASP A 438 -1.44 11.66 -16.73
N ALA A 439 -1.49 10.39 -17.14
CA ALA A 439 -0.61 9.80 -18.13
C ALA A 439 -1.17 9.88 -19.57
N VAL A 440 -2.39 10.39 -19.73
CA VAL A 440 -3.04 10.63 -21.02
C VAL A 440 -2.77 12.05 -21.45
N PRO A 441 -2.16 12.29 -22.63
CA PRO A 441 -1.89 13.64 -23.11
C PRO A 441 -3.16 14.49 -23.18
N GLY A 442 -3.12 15.66 -22.50
CA GLY A 442 -4.24 16.58 -22.42
C GLY A 442 -5.43 16.09 -21.59
N GLU A 443 -5.32 14.94 -20.91
CA GLU A 443 -6.41 14.33 -20.13
C GLU A 443 -7.76 14.31 -20.90
N ARG A 444 -7.72 14.04 -22.21
CA ARG A 444 -8.77 14.31 -23.20
C ARG A 444 -10.12 13.66 -22.92
N GLU A 445 -10.16 12.58 -22.15
CA GLU A 445 -11.39 11.88 -21.76
C GLU A 445 -11.65 11.96 -20.25
N ALA A 446 -11.07 12.97 -19.58
CA ALA A 446 -11.29 13.16 -18.14
C ALA A 446 -12.71 13.65 -17.87
N LEU A 447 -13.33 13.08 -16.87
CA LEU A 447 -14.60 13.54 -16.30
C LEU A 447 -14.38 14.42 -15.04
N ALA A 448 -13.15 14.52 -14.55
CA ALA A 448 -12.80 15.39 -13.46
C ALA A 448 -13.19 16.84 -13.81
N GLY A 449 -13.95 17.50 -12.93
CA GLY A 449 -14.47 18.85 -13.16
C GLY A 449 -15.84 18.91 -13.86
N ARG A 450 -16.38 17.78 -14.37
CA ARG A 450 -17.75 17.74 -14.93
C ARG A 450 -18.78 17.81 -13.81
N VAL A 451 -19.48 18.91 -13.73
CA VAL A 451 -20.54 19.15 -12.72
C VAL A 451 -21.95 18.91 -13.27
N ASP A 452 -22.04 18.72 -14.58
CA ASP A 452 -23.28 18.52 -15.34
C ASP A 452 -23.72 17.03 -15.40
N VAL A 453 -22.86 16.10 -14.97
CA VAL A 453 -23.16 14.66 -14.97
C VAL A 453 -23.72 14.28 -13.59
N PRO A 454 -25.00 13.88 -13.48
CA PRO A 454 -25.62 13.58 -12.20
C PRO A 454 -25.03 12.30 -11.57
N GLY A 455 -24.77 12.34 -10.26
CA GLY A 455 -24.25 11.19 -9.52
C GLY A 455 -22.82 10.79 -9.86
N LEU A 456 -22.07 11.64 -10.60
CA LEU A 456 -20.68 11.39 -10.94
C LEU A 456 -19.77 11.52 -9.73
N VAL A 457 -18.91 10.52 -9.56
CA VAL A 457 -17.80 10.50 -8.59
C VAL A 457 -16.53 10.16 -9.35
N VAL A 458 -15.55 11.06 -9.36
CA VAL A 458 -14.27 10.83 -10.00
C VAL A 458 -13.18 10.66 -8.95
N LEU A 459 -12.38 9.60 -9.09
CA LEU A 459 -11.23 9.33 -8.23
C LEU A 459 -9.93 9.69 -8.95
N ARG A 460 -9.05 10.41 -8.27
CA ARG A 460 -7.72 10.76 -8.80
C ARG A 460 -6.64 10.31 -7.82
N SER A 461 -5.52 9.88 -8.35
CA SER A 461 -4.37 9.41 -7.58
C SER A 461 -3.10 10.20 -7.93
N LEU A 462 -2.47 10.81 -6.95
CA LEU A 462 -1.17 11.45 -7.13
C LEU A 462 0.01 10.45 -7.03
N THR A 463 -0.32 9.19 -6.69
CA THR A 463 0.65 8.12 -6.47
C THR A 463 1.45 7.77 -7.74
N LYS A 464 0.76 7.70 -8.89
CA LYS A 464 1.30 7.06 -10.09
C LYS A 464 2.25 7.99 -10.84
N THR A 465 1.82 9.18 -11.13
CA THR A 465 2.59 10.20 -11.86
C THR A 465 3.72 10.77 -11.04
N TRP A 466 3.53 10.94 -9.73
CA TRP A 466 4.48 11.61 -8.85
C TRP A 466 5.31 10.66 -7.97
N GLY A 467 5.08 9.34 -8.02
CA GLY A 467 5.85 8.38 -7.23
C GLY A 467 5.58 8.44 -5.73
N LEU A 468 4.33 8.72 -5.35
CA LEU A 468 3.92 8.94 -3.96
C LEU A 468 3.20 7.72 -3.36
N ALA A 469 3.54 6.51 -3.80
CA ALA A 469 2.89 5.29 -3.35
C ALA A 469 2.94 5.11 -1.82
N GLY A 470 4.09 5.40 -1.22
CA GLY A 470 4.29 5.32 0.24
C GLY A 470 3.64 6.47 1.01
N LEU A 471 3.35 7.60 0.37
CA LEU A 471 2.78 8.78 1.02
C LEU A 471 1.26 8.69 1.20
N ARG A 472 0.60 7.83 0.39
CA ARG A 472 -0.84 7.62 0.43
C ARG A 472 -1.64 8.91 0.23
N ILE A 473 -1.73 9.38 -1.02
CA ILE A 473 -2.47 10.61 -1.37
C ILE A 473 -3.27 10.46 -2.66
N GLY A 474 -4.53 10.82 -2.60
CA GLY A 474 -5.48 10.90 -3.69
C GLY A 474 -6.63 11.82 -3.32
N TYR A 475 -7.62 11.93 -4.19
CA TYR A 475 -8.81 12.71 -3.91
C TYR A 475 -10.01 12.24 -4.71
N VAL A 476 -11.18 12.60 -4.22
CA VAL A 476 -12.49 12.37 -4.82
C VAL A 476 -13.08 13.69 -5.26
N LEU A 477 -13.68 13.73 -6.43
CA LEU A 477 -14.50 14.84 -6.94
C LEU A 477 -15.93 14.34 -7.10
N ALA A 478 -16.89 15.00 -6.47
CA ALA A 478 -18.31 14.64 -6.54
C ALA A 478 -19.20 15.84 -6.21
N ASP A 479 -20.51 15.65 -6.22
CA ASP A 479 -21.44 16.64 -5.69
C ASP A 479 -21.27 16.83 -4.17
N PRO A 480 -21.65 18.00 -3.61
CA PRO A 480 -21.43 18.29 -2.19
C PRO A 480 -22.15 17.34 -1.22
N ALA A 481 -23.30 16.78 -1.62
CA ALA A 481 -24.04 15.85 -0.76
C ALA A 481 -23.31 14.51 -0.66
N THR A 482 -22.78 14.00 -1.77
CA THR A 482 -21.92 12.81 -1.83
C THR A 482 -20.63 13.06 -1.03
N ILE A 483 -19.93 14.17 -1.25
CA ILE A 483 -18.73 14.51 -0.46
C ILE A 483 -19.03 14.53 1.03
N GLY A 484 -20.12 15.20 1.46
CA GLY A 484 -20.51 15.23 2.87
C GLY A 484 -20.85 13.84 3.45
N ALA A 485 -21.41 12.92 2.63
CA ALA A 485 -21.63 11.55 3.06
C ALA A 485 -20.31 10.80 3.29
N LEU A 486 -19.34 10.95 2.38
CA LEU A 486 -18.02 10.33 2.49
C LEU A 486 -17.21 10.93 3.67
N GLU A 487 -17.25 12.25 3.89
CA GLU A 487 -16.60 12.92 5.02
C GLU A 487 -17.09 12.40 6.37
N ARG A 488 -18.38 12.17 6.52
CA ARG A 488 -18.93 11.61 7.78
C ARG A 488 -18.45 10.19 8.06
N ALA A 489 -18.08 9.43 7.05
CA ALA A 489 -17.55 8.07 7.17
C ALA A 489 -16.02 8.02 7.28
N GLN A 490 -15.35 9.14 6.98
CA GLN A 490 -13.90 9.24 7.00
C GLN A 490 -13.41 9.48 8.44
N PRO A 491 -12.28 8.87 8.86
CA PRO A 491 -11.65 9.19 10.13
C PRO A 491 -11.24 10.66 10.21
N LEU A 492 -11.15 11.23 11.41
CA LEU A 492 -10.58 12.56 11.60
C LEU A 492 -9.11 12.57 11.17
N TRP A 493 -8.70 13.66 10.50
CA TRP A 493 -7.34 13.87 10.00
C TRP A 493 -6.79 12.71 9.15
N PRO A 494 -7.49 12.28 8.11
CA PRO A 494 -7.18 11.05 7.38
C PRO A 494 -5.90 11.15 6.54
N VAL A 495 -5.49 12.38 6.20
CA VAL A 495 -4.35 12.66 5.31
C VAL A 495 -3.27 13.38 6.09
N SER A 496 -2.06 12.84 6.10
CA SER A 496 -0.91 13.39 6.84
C SER A 496 -0.44 14.74 6.29
N SER A 497 0.17 15.59 7.11
CA SER A 497 0.74 16.89 6.69
C SER A 497 1.70 16.76 5.48
N PRO A 498 2.61 15.77 5.40
CA PRO A 498 3.43 15.56 4.21
C PRO A 498 2.62 15.21 2.95
N ALA A 499 1.52 14.48 3.09
CA ALA A 499 0.66 14.13 1.97
C ALA A 499 -0.15 15.34 1.49
N LEU A 500 -0.62 16.20 2.40
CA LEU A 500 -1.27 17.48 2.07
C LEU A 500 -0.32 18.42 1.34
N ALA A 501 0.91 18.59 1.83
CA ALA A 501 1.93 19.42 1.18
C ALA A 501 2.25 18.91 -0.24
N ALA A 502 2.25 17.59 -0.43
CA ALA A 502 2.41 16.98 -1.75
C ALA A 502 1.20 17.25 -2.66
N ALA A 503 -0.04 17.18 -2.13
CA ALA A 503 -1.25 17.46 -2.89
C ALA A 503 -1.25 18.89 -3.42
N GLU A 504 -0.95 19.88 -2.56
CA GLU A 504 -0.80 21.27 -2.98
C GLU A 504 0.26 21.45 -4.07
N ALA A 505 1.43 20.85 -3.88
CA ALA A 505 2.56 20.98 -4.78
C ALA A 505 2.29 20.35 -6.16
N CYS A 506 1.61 19.20 -6.21
CA CYS A 506 1.34 18.45 -7.45
C CYS A 506 0.28 19.12 -8.35
N VAL A 507 -0.53 20.05 -7.84
CA VAL A 507 -1.56 20.75 -8.62
C VAL A 507 -1.17 22.17 -9.01
N THR A 508 0.07 22.59 -8.74
CA THR A 508 0.57 23.89 -9.18
C THR A 508 0.70 23.94 -10.72
N PRO A 509 0.60 25.13 -11.36
CA PRO A 509 0.77 25.25 -12.82
C PRO A 509 2.08 24.63 -13.33
N ARG A 510 3.18 24.78 -12.58
CA ARG A 510 4.48 24.16 -12.90
C ARG A 510 4.40 22.63 -12.89
N ALA A 511 3.78 22.05 -11.86
CA ALA A 511 3.63 20.61 -11.74
C ALA A 511 2.73 20.06 -12.85
N LEU A 512 1.63 20.74 -13.15
CA LEU A 512 0.72 20.34 -14.23
C LEU A 512 1.41 20.38 -15.60
N ALA A 513 2.24 21.39 -15.88
CA ALA A 513 3.06 21.45 -17.09
C ALA A 513 4.07 20.28 -17.14
N GLU A 514 4.74 19.96 -16.03
CA GLU A 514 5.62 18.79 -15.94
C GLU A 514 4.87 17.48 -16.19
N ALA A 515 3.69 17.30 -15.59
CA ALA A 515 2.84 16.12 -15.80
C ALA A 515 2.42 16.00 -17.28
N GLY A 516 2.05 17.08 -17.93
CA GLY A 516 1.73 17.11 -19.37
C GLY A 516 2.89 16.68 -20.26
N HIS A 517 4.10 17.19 -20.00
CA HIS A 517 5.30 16.74 -20.70
C HIS A 517 5.59 15.25 -20.48
N VAL A 518 5.36 14.76 -19.25
CA VAL A 518 5.51 13.34 -18.92
C VAL A 518 4.49 12.49 -19.68
N ALA A 519 3.24 12.91 -19.75
CA ALA A 519 2.19 12.20 -20.49
C ALA A 519 2.58 12.00 -21.97
N HIS A 520 3.12 13.03 -22.62
CA HIS A 520 3.58 12.93 -24.00
C HIS A 520 4.75 11.95 -24.16
N ARG A 521 5.72 11.94 -23.21
CA ARG A 521 6.82 10.96 -23.21
C ARG A 521 6.30 9.55 -23.02
N VAL A 522 5.41 9.33 -22.03
CA VAL A 522 4.80 8.02 -21.77
C VAL A 522 4.07 7.53 -23.03
N ALA A 523 3.33 8.39 -23.73
CA ALA A 523 2.64 8.03 -24.96
C ALA A 523 3.64 7.63 -26.08
N ALA A 524 4.79 8.30 -26.19
CA ALA A 524 5.84 7.94 -27.15
C ALA A 524 6.50 6.62 -26.79
N ASP A 525 6.87 6.42 -25.52
CA ASP A 525 7.48 5.18 -25.02
C ASP A 525 6.51 4.00 -25.13
N ARG A 526 5.21 4.22 -24.88
CA ARG A 526 4.16 3.20 -25.07
C ARG A 526 4.08 2.75 -26.53
N ARG A 527 4.06 3.68 -27.49
CA ARG A 527 4.08 3.32 -28.92
C ARG A 527 5.28 2.46 -29.28
N HIS A 528 6.46 2.80 -28.73
CA HIS A 528 7.68 2.01 -28.94
C HIS A 528 7.55 0.61 -28.31
N LEU A 529 7.00 0.50 -27.09
CA LEU A 529 6.76 -0.78 -26.43
C LEU A 529 5.76 -1.65 -27.23
N VAL A 530 4.65 -1.06 -27.67
CA VAL A 530 3.64 -1.77 -28.48
C VAL A 530 4.26 -2.28 -29.77
N ALA A 531 5.01 -1.44 -30.50
CA ALA A 531 5.67 -1.85 -31.74
C ALA A 531 6.67 -3.00 -31.52
N GLY A 532 7.49 -2.92 -30.45
CA GLY A 532 8.45 -3.96 -30.12
C GLY A 532 7.80 -5.29 -29.74
N LEU A 533 6.74 -5.26 -28.92
CA LEU A 533 6.04 -6.47 -28.50
C LEU A 533 5.22 -7.09 -29.61
N SER A 534 4.55 -6.28 -30.45
CA SER A 534 3.74 -6.77 -31.57
C SER A 534 4.58 -7.39 -32.70
N ALA A 535 5.89 -7.13 -32.74
CA ALA A 535 6.80 -7.78 -33.67
C ALA A 535 7.22 -9.20 -33.21
N LEU A 536 6.90 -9.60 -31.98
CA LEU A 536 7.26 -10.90 -31.45
C LEU A 536 6.25 -11.98 -31.86
N PRO A 537 6.71 -13.19 -32.25
CA PRO A 537 5.81 -14.29 -32.60
C PRO A 537 4.92 -14.71 -31.44
N GLY A 538 3.64 -14.91 -31.67
CA GLY A 538 2.68 -15.39 -30.66
C GLY A 538 2.37 -14.37 -29.55
N VAL A 539 2.67 -13.10 -29.78
CA VAL A 539 2.38 -11.99 -28.87
C VAL A 539 1.30 -11.10 -29.45
N GLU A 540 0.20 -10.96 -28.74
CA GLU A 540 -0.92 -10.09 -29.09
C GLU A 540 -0.97 -8.92 -28.10
N VAL A 541 -0.89 -7.68 -28.59
CA VAL A 541 -0.99 -6.48 -27.74
C VAL A 541 -2.37 -5.88 -27.88
N VAL A 542 -3.06 -5.66 -26.74
CA VAL A 542 -4.37 -4.99 -26.73
C VAL A 542 -4.20 -3.52 -27.14
N GLY A 543 -5.01 -3.09 -28.09
CA GLY A 543 -4.95 -1.71 -28.58
C GLY A 543 -6.33 -1.14 -28.94
N PRO A 544 -6.42 0.22 -28.99
CA PRO A 544 -5.41 1.19 -28.64
C PRO A 544 -5.17 1.30 -27.12
N ALA A 545 -3.91 1.20 -26.71
CA ALA A 545 -3.50 1.38 -25.32
C ALA A 545 -3.22 2.86 -25.03
N GLU A 546 -3.72 3.41 -23.92
CA GLU A 546 -3.60 4.85 -23.59
C GLU A 546 -3.05 5.14 -22.18
N GLY A 547 -3.04 4.15 -21.28
CA GLY A 547 -2.43 4.26 -19.96
C GLY A 547 -0.91 4.05 -19.97
N PRO A 548 -0.24 4.12 -18.83
CA PRO A 548 1.21 3.92 -18.69
C PRO A 548 1.61 2.44 -18.62
N PHE A 549 0.85 1.56 -19.26
CA PHE A 549 1.07 0.12 -19.36
C PHE A 549 0.38 -0.43 -20.62
N VAL A 550 0.71 -1.66 -20.97
CA VAL A 550 0.05 -2.42 -22.03
C VAL A 550 -0.37 -3.79 -21.52
N LEU A 551 -1.50 -4.29 -22.01
CA LEU A 551 -1.96 -5.65 -21.78
C LEU A 551 -1.56 -6.52 -22.98
N VAL A 552 -0.97 -7.67 -22.70
CA VAL A 552 -0.38 -8.56 -23.69
C VAL A 552 -0.94 -9.95 -23.49
N ARG A 553 -1.38 -10.58 -24.57
CA ARG A 553 -1.78 -11.97 -24.61
C ARG A 553 -0.69 -12.83 -25.22
N THR A 554 -0.39 -13.96 -24.57
CA THR A 554 0.54 -14.98 -25.02
C THR A 554 -0.12 -16.34 -24.83
N PRO A 555 -0.92 -16.81 -25.80
CA PRO A 555 -1.76 -17.99 -25.65
C PRO A 555 -0.97 -19.23 -25.18
N GLY A 556 -1.40 -19.83 -24.07
CA GLY A 556 -0.77 -21.01 -23.46
C GLY A 556 0.62 -20.81 -22.89
N ALA A 557 1.16 -19.58 -22.90
CA ALA A 557 2.56 -19.33 -22.57
C ALA A 557 2.83 -18.27 -21.49
N ALA A 558 1.82 -17.55 -20.99
CA ALA A 558 2.07 -16.38 -20.12
C ALA A 558 2.82 -16.71 -18.83
N THR A 559 2.58 -17.87 -18.21
CA THR A 559 3.33 -18.31 -17.03
C THR A 559 4.79 -18.54 -17.38
N VAL A 560 5.08 -19.26 -18.46
CA VAL A 560 6.45 -19.50 -18.94
C VAL A 560 7.13 -18.19 -19.33
N VAL A 561 6.41 -17.29 -19.99
CA VAL A 561 6.92 -15.95 -20.33
C VAL A 561 7.32 -15.18 -19.08
N ARG A 562 6.48 -15.17 -18.04
CA ARG A 562 6.77 -14.49 -16.77
C ARG A 562 8.00 -15.06 -16.09
N GLU A 563 8.10 -16.38 -15.97
CA GLU A 563 9.24 -17.08 -15.37
C GLU A 563 10.53 -16.78 -16.12
N ARG A 564 10.53 -16.88 -17.44
CA ARG A 564 11.69 -16.57 -18.29
C ARG A 564 12.11 -15.10 -18.24
N LEU A 565 11.16 -14.19 -18.18
CA LEU A 565 11.45 -12.78 -18.00
C LEU A 565 12.05 -12.51 -16.62
N LEU A 566 11.55 -13.17 -15.57
CA LEU A 566 12.11 -13.07 -14.22
C LEU A 566 13.55 -13.57 -14.17
N GLU A 567 13.86 -14.74 -14.78
CA GLU A 567 15.21 -15.26 -14.91
C GLU A 567 16.16 -14.27 -15.61
N ARG A 568 15.63 -13.46 -16.53
CA ARG A 568 16.35 -12.42 -17.28
C ARG A 568 16.29 -11.05 -16.64
N GLY A 569 15.83 -10.97 -15.41
CA GLY A 569 15.81 -9.76 -14.60
C GLY A 569 14.64 -8.80 -14.86
N PHE A 570 13.51 -9.27 -15.38
CA PHE A 570 12.29 -8.47 -15.59
C PHE A 570 11.11 -9.05 -14.82
N VAL A 571 10.39 -8.20 -14.08
CA VAL A 571 9.15 -8.58 -13.39
C VAL A 571 7.96 -7.95 -14.12
N VAL A 572 7.03 -8.76 -14.60
CA VAL A 572 5.79 -8.33 -15.24
C VAL A 572 4.57 -8.79 -14.42
N ARG A 573 3.44 -8.10 -14.57
CA ARG A 573 2.21 -8.37 -13.81
C ARG A 573 1.40 -9.49 -14.46
N ARG A 574 1.04 -10.52 -13.71
CA ARG A 574 0.11 -11.58 -14.16
C ARG A 574 -1.29 -11.02 -14.41
N GLY A 575 -1.97 -11.55 -15.44
CA GLY A 575 -3.31 -11.10 -15.83
C GLY A 575 -4.44 -11.84 -15.17
N ASP A 576 -4.25 -13.11 -14.81
CA ASP A 576 -5.26 -14.00 -14.24
C ASP A 576 -5.80 -13.58 -12.85
N THR A 577 -5.23 -12.55 -12.24
CA THR A 577 -5.73 -11.92 -11.02
C THR A 577 -6.76 -10.82 -11.28
N PHE A 578 -7.08 -10.56 -12.56
CA PHE A 578 -8.13 -9.61 -12.92
C PHE A 578 -9.34 -10.39 -13.44
N PRO A 579 -10.53 -10.22 -12.84
CA PRO A 579 -11.75 -10.87 -13.32
C PRO A 579 -11.96 -10.64 -14.82
N GLY A 580 -12.29 -11.71 -15.55
CA GLY A 580 -12.45 -11.66 -17.00
C GLY A 580 -11.18 -11.83 -17.83
N LEU A 581 -9.99 -11.96 -17.17
CA LEU A 581 -8.74 -12.37 -17.81
C LEU A 581 -8.33 -13.77 -17.32
N GLY A 582 -7.87 -14.60 -18.23
CA GLY A 582 -7.34 -15.92 -17.91
C GLY A 582 -5.81 -15.94 -17.77
N PRO A 583 -5.21 -17.14 -17.73
CA PRO A 583 -3.77 -17.32 -17.53
C PRO A 583 -2.90 -16.91 -18.73
N ASP A 584 -3.49 -16.54 -19.87
CA ASP A 584 -2.77 -16.14 -21.09
C ASP A 584 -2.27 -14.70 -21.07
N TRP A 585 -2.60 -13.93 -20.05
CA TRP A 585 -2.42 -12.49 -20.04
C TRP A 585 -1.31 -12.03 -19.10
N VAL A 586 -0.55 -11.04 -19.57
CA VAL A 586 0.42 -10.29 -18.76
C VAL A 586 0.25 -8.78 -19.00
N ARG A 587 0.42 -7.96 -17.95
CA ARG A 587 0.47 -6.51 -18.07
C ARG A 587 1.90 -6.04 -17.91
N VAL A 588 2.35 -5.17 -18.82
CA VAL A 588 3.71 -4.61 -18.85
C VAL A 588 3.64 -3.11 -18.67
N ALA A 589 4.30 -2.57 -17.64
CA ALA A 589 4.38 -1.13 -17.41
C ALA A 589 5.31 -0.47 -18.45
N VAL A 590 4.91 0.70 -18.95
CA VAL A 590 5.72 1.50 -19.88
C VAL A 590 6.95 2.05 -19.15
N ARG A 591 8.13 1.88 -19.77
CA ARG A 591 9.41 2.45 -19.35
C ARG A 591 10.08 3.07 -20.56
N GLY A 592 11.24 3.70 -20.36
CA GLY A 592 12.00 4.32 -21.47
C GLY A 592 12.47 3.30 -22.51
N ARG A 593 12.85 3.80 -23.69
CA ARG A 593 13.21 3.00 -24.87
C ARG A 593 14.25 1.91 -24.59
N ALA A 594 15.35 2.24 -23.89
CA ALA A 594 16.39 1.27 -23.56
C ALA A 594 15.87 0.07 -22.78
N THR A 595 14.94 0.30 -21.81
CA THR A 595 14.31 -0.77 -21.06
C THR A 595 13.38 -1.60 -21.96
N THR A 596 12.63 -0.96 -22.84
CA THR A 596 11.77 -1.64 -23.81
C THR A 596 12.59 -2.54 -24.74
N GLU A 597 13.66 -2.05 -25.31
CA GLU A 597 14.55 -2.83 -26.19
C GLU A 597 15.19 -4.02 -25.46
N ALA A 598 15.60 -3.82 -24.20
CA ALA A 598 16.12 -4.89 -23.37
C ALA A 598 15.04 -5.95 -23.06
N LEU A 599 13.81 -5.53 -22.75
CA LEU A 599 12.68 -6.42 -22.54
C LEU A 599 12.35 -7.25 -23.79
N VAL A 600 12.28 -6.62 -24.97
CA VAL A 600 11.98 -7.29 -26.23
C VAL A 600 13.04 -8.34 -26.57
N ARG A 601 14.32 -8.03 -26.37
CA ARG A 601 15.41 -9.03 -26.51
C ARG A 601 15.31 -10.15 -25.47
N ALA A 602 14.83 -9.84 -24.28
CA ALA A 602 14.66 -10.82 -23.21
C ALA A 602 13.39 -11.66 -23.36
N TRP A 603 12.46 -11.30 -24.26
CA TRP A 603 11.20 -12.02 -24.42
C TRP A 603 11.44 -13.44 -24.95
N PRO A 604 10.80 -14.49 -24.41
CA PRO A 604 10.93 -15.85 -24.92
C PRO A 604 10.42 -15.93 -26.38
N GLY A 605 11.24 -16.48 -27.29
CA GLY A 605 10.92 -16.53 -28.73
C GLY A 605 11.31 -15.27 -29.52
N GLY A 606 11.82 -14.23 -28.87
CA GLY A 606 12.49 -13.13 -29.53
C GLY A 606 13.83 -13.65 -30.09
N CYS A 607 13.99 -13.66 -31.40
CA CYS A 607 15.23 -14.08 -32.05
C CYS A 607 16.41 -13.26 -31.55
N ALA A 608 17.48 -14.00 -31.18
CA ALA A 608 18.81 -13.46 -31.40
C ALA A 608 18.94 -13.11 -32.91
N ALA A 609 18.87 -11.83 -33.24
CA ALA A 609 19.37 -11.32 -34.50
C ALA A 609 20.82 -10.88 -34.28
#